data_d261ebbd40abaa2408a580cb6c67a13f
#
_entry.id   d261ebbd40abaa2408a580cb6c67a13f
#
_cell.length_a   1.000
_cell.length_b   1.000
_cell.length_c   1.000
_cell.angle_alpha   90.00
_cell.angle_beta   90.00
_cell.angle_gamma   90.00
#
_symmetry.space_group_name_H-M   'P 1'
#
loop_
_entity.id
_entity.type
_entity.pdbx_description
1 polymer ?
#
loop_
_entity_poly.entity_id
_entity_poly.type
_entity_poly.pdbx_seq_one_letter_code
_entity_poly.pdbx_strand_id
1 'polypeptide(L)'
;MAQAQAHRRDREGGVGRVVKLCARLPALAAALILLIIAHPARADAVADFYKGRTLTVYIASGPGGGYDAYGRLLAQHIVAHIPGQPQAVVENMTGAGGRTLASFLYNKAPRDGTAIGILQAPLIMDPILADAGGQAPLYDPLKFGWIGSLDQFTPMAVVWHTTGIHSIAEAKGREIKFGSSGGDVSERLYANILNTMLGTDFVAVAGYSGSAEIALAMERGEIPAFVGWYWAGMKRTKPEWLEKNLVTVLVQFGITPNPEMKGVPFIMDLLPDDRDRQVVRVALSQLAMARPFAAPPGIPPERLAALRAAFDATVKDAAFLADAQKQQLDITPYRGEQIDALLKDIYATPPALVAQVKAAMAAH
;
A
#
# COMPACT_ATOMS: atom_id res chain seq x y z
N MET A 1 43.10 50.92 53.52
CA MET A 1 43.67 50.53 52.19
C MET A 1 43.16 49.19 51.63
N ALA A 2 42.03 48.65 52.09
CA ALA A 2 41.54 47.34 51.67
C ALA A 2 40.24 47.34 50.74
N GLN A 3 39.68 48.51 50.48
CA GLN A 3 38.45 48.64 49.68
C GLN A 3 38.65 49.05 48.19
N ALA A 4 39.88 49.42 47.80
CA ALA A 4 40.15 49.87 46.42
C ALA A 4 40.57 48.71 45.44
N GLN A 5 40.85 47.52 45.96
CA GLN A 5 41.29 46.41 45.11
C GLN A 5 40.16 45.44 44.68
N ALA A 6 38.99 45.50 45.30
CA ALA A 6 37.84 44.62 44.92
C ALA A 6 37.11 45.09 43.66
N HIS A 7 37.18 46.36 43.30
CA HIS A 7 36.41 46.90 42.16
C HIS A 7 37.11 46.80 40.80
N ARG A 8 38.35 46.31 40.73
CA ARG A 8 39.10 46.16 39.47
C ARG A 8 38.97 44.73 38.83
N ARG A 9 38.62 43.73 39.67
CA ARG A 9 38.51 42.35 39.16
C ARG A 9 37.18 42.02 38.44
N ASP A 10 36.12 42.77 38.71
CA ASP A 10 34.78 42.47 38.05
C ASP A 10 34.62 43.10 36.68
N ARG A 11 35.49 44.00 36.26
CA ARG A 11 35.42 44.61 34.93
C ARG A 11 36.14 43.82 33.82
N GLU A 12 37.10 42.97 34.14
CA GLU A 12 37.84 42.19 33.14
C GLU A 12 37.14 40.85 32.78
N GLY A 13 36.24 40.35 33.65
CA GLY A 13 35.48 39.12 33.40
C GLY A 13 34.27 39.28 32.43
N GLY A 14 33.76 40.52 32.32
CA GLY A 14 32.56 40.81 31.50
C GLY A 14 32.85 40.98 30.00
N VAL A 15 33.99 41.56 29.68
CA VAL A 15 34.36 41.89 28.29
C VAL A 15 34.77 40.64 27.52
N GLY A 16 35.42 39.67 28.18
CA GLY A 16 35.86 38.42 27.58
C GLY A 16 34.71 37.45 27.21
N ARG A 17 33.56 37.52 27.90
CA ARG A 17 32.38 36.71 27.59
C ARG A 17 31.54 37.28 26.45
N VAL A 18 31.43 38.59 26.33
CA VAL A 18 30.67 39.24 25.24
C VAL A 18 31.42 39.10 23.91
N VAL A 19 32.75 39.22 23.90
CA VAL A 19 33.55 39.02 22.67
C VAL A 19 33.49 37.56 22.16
N LYS A 20 33.44 36.55 23.05
CA LYS A 20 33.29 35.14 22.64
C LYS A 20 31.88 34.79 22.14
N LEU A 21 30.85 35.53 22.59
CA LEU A 21 29.47 35.32 22.10
C LEU A 21 29.26 35.95 20.71
N CYS A 22 29.84 37.15 20.47
CA CYS A 22 29.77 37.83 19.17
C CYS A 22 30.57 37.13 18.05
N ALA A 23 31.61 36.35 18.39
CA ALA A 23 32.37 35.57 17.38
C ALA A 23 31.71 34.27 16.96
N ARG A 24 30.69 33.75 17.69
CA ARG A 24 29.96 32.53 17.34
C ARG A 24 28.72 32.77 16.45
N LEU A 25 28.19 33.99 16.44
CA LEU A 25 27.03 34.34 15.60
C LEU A 25 27.30 34.28 14.10
N PRO A 26 28.45 34.77 13.56
CA PRO A 26 28.71 34.65 12.11
C PRO A 26 29.01 33.21 11.69
N ALA A 27 29.54 32.35 12.56
CA ALA A 27 29.78 30.94 12.23
C ALA A 27 28.47 30.12 12.15
N LEU A 28 27.50 30.40 13.00
CA LEU A 28 26.16 29.77 12.95
C LEU A 28 25.36 30.29 11.74
N ALA A 29 25.46 31.58 11.39
CA ALA A 29 24.83 32.14 10.21
C ALA A 29 25.44 31.58 8.91
N ALA A 30 26.75 31.41 8.85
CA ALA A 30 27.46 30.80 7.71
C ALA A 30 27.11 29.30 7.57
N ALA A 31 26.95 28.55 8.66
CA ALA A 31 26.52 27.16 8.62
C ALA A 31 25.05 27.02 8.17
N LEU A 32 24.17 27.95 8.54
CA LEU A 32 22.77 27.96 8.12
C LEU A 32 22.63 28.31 6.63
N ILE A 33 23.47 29.25 6.13
CA ILE A 33 23.52 29.63 4.72
C ILE A 33 24.07 28.49 3.86
N LEU A 34 25.05 27.72 4.34
CA LEU A 34 25.58 26.53 3.64
C LEU A 34 24.54 25.39 3.55
N LEU A 35 23.65 25.24 4.53
CA LEU A 35 22.57 24.27 4.47
C LEU A 35 21.47 24.65 3.45
N ILE A 36 21.24 25.93 3.22
CA ILE A 36 20.23 26.43 2.27
C ILE A 36 20.72 26.28 0.82
N ILE A 37 22.02 26.35 0.56
CA ILE A 37 22.62 26.25 -0.79
C ILE A 37 22.72 24.79 -1.29
N ALA A 38 22.66 23.79 -0.40
CA ALA A 38 22.85 22.40 -0.77
C ALA A 38 21.60 21.74 -1.43
N HIS A 39 20.44 22.36 -1.42
CA HIS A 39 19.19 21.78 -1.95
C HIS A 39 18.96 22.01 -3.46
N PRO A 40 19.30 23.15 -4.08
CA PRO A 40 19.06 23.34 -5.53
C PRO A 40 19.95 22.44 -6.42
N ALA A 41 21.20 22.22 -6.04
CA ALA A 41 22.16 21.47 -6.87
C ALA A 41 21.77 20.00 -7.14
N ARG A 42 21.00 19.36 -6.23
CA ARG A 42 20.52 17.98 -6.45
C ARG A 42 19.28 17.91 -7.34
N ALA A 43 18.38 18.89 -7.23
CA ALA A 43 17.20 18.97 -8.08
C ALA A 43 17.59 19.24 -9.53
N ASP A 44 18.60 20.08 -9.77
CA ASP A 44 19.12 20.36 -11.11
C ASP A 44 19.73 19.13 -11.77
N ALA A 45 20.51 18.33 -11.01
CA ALA A 45 21.12 17.10 -11.54
C ALA A 45 20.08 16.02 -11.90
N VAL A 46 18.95 15.93 -11.18
CA VAL A 46 17.86 15.01 -11.52
C VAL A 46 17.09 15.51 -12.75
N ALA A 47 16.83 16.81 -12.84
CA ALA A 47 16.18 17.41 -14.00
C ALA A 47 17.03 17.26 -15.27
N ASP A 48 18.33 17.51 -15.19
CA ASP A 48 19.27 17.31 -16.30
C ASP A 48 19.34 15.85 -16.74
N PHE A 49 19.27 14.93 -15.77
CA PHE A 49 19.25 13.50 -16.10
C PHE A 49 18.00 13.11 -16.89
N TYR A 50 16.81 13.51 -16.46
CA TYR A 50 15.56 13.10 -17.13
C TYR A 50 15.24 13.87 -18.40
N LYS A 51 15.85 15.03 -18.62
CA LYS A 51 15.61 15.87 -19.80
C LYS A 51 15.92 15.12 -21.08
N GLY A 52 14.90 14.99 -21.94
CA GLY A 52 15.01 14.29 -23.22
C GLY A 52 15.14 12.77 -23.12
N ARG A 53 15.01 12.18 -21.94
CA ARG A 53 15.00 10.73 -21.74
C ARG A 53 13.60 10.15 -21.78
N THR A 54 13.53 8.84 -21.83
CA THR A 54 12.30 8.07 -21.79
C THR A 54 12.25 7.26 -20.49
N LEU A 55 11.13 7.36 -19.78
CA LEU A 55 10.77 6.48 -18.67
C LEU A 55 9.99 5.28 -19.24
N THR A 56 10.49 4.07 -19.07
CA THR A 56 9.76 2.86 -19.45
C THR A 56 8.96 2.35 -18.26
N VAL A 57 7.66 2.22 -18.44
CA VAL A 57 6.73 1.66 -17.45
C VAL A 57 6.35 0.26 -17.88
N TYR A 58 6.89 -0.73 -17.21
CA TYR A 58 6.59 -2.15 -17.46
C TYR A 58 5.32 -2.58 -16.71
N ILE A 59 4.49 -3.40 -17.36
CA ILE A 59 3.21 -3.86 -16.80
C ILE A 59 3.19 -5.40 -16.76
N ALA A 60 2.97 -5.97 -15.56
CA ALA A 60 2.97 -7.41 -15.31
C ALA A 60 1.75 -8.16 -15.86
N SER A 61 0.93 -7.53 -16.69
CA SER A 61 -0.29 -8.13 -17.29
C SER A 61 -0.41 -7.81 -18.76
N GLY A 62 -1.29 -8.54 -19.45
CA GLY A 62 -1.66 -8.22 -20.83
C GLY A 62 -2.46 -6.91 -20.93
N PRO A 63 -2.56 -6.37 -22.17
CA PRO A 63 -3.35 -5.16 -22.43
C PRO A 63 -4.83 -5.32 -22.06
N GLY A 64 -5.46 -4.23 -21.57
CA GLY A 64 -6.90 -4.14 -21.28
C GLY A 64 -7.33 -4.65 -19.91
N GLY A 65 -6.42 -5.22 -19.10
CA GLY A 65 -6.69 -5.59 -17.70
C GLY A 65 -6.52 -4.43 -16.72
N GLY A 66 -6.95 -4.63 -15.45
CA GLY A 66 -6.85 -3.60 -14.43
C GLY A 66 -5.41 -3.09 -14.22
N TYR A 67 -4.40 -3.97 -14.14
CA TYR A 67 -3.00 -3.54 -14.03
C TYR A 67 -2.54 -2.72 -15.25
N ASP A 68 -3.01 -3.06 -16.45
CA ASP A 68 -2.70 -2.31 -17.66
C ASP A 68 -3.30 -0.90 -17.64
N ALA A 69 -4.57 -0.79 -17.23
CA ALA A 69 -5.26 0.51 -17.11
C ALA A 69 -4.55 1.43 -16.11
N TYR A 70 -4.24 0.93 -14.89
CA TYR A 70 -3.51 1.72 -13.88
C TYR A 70 -2.07 2.06 -14.31
N GLY A 71 -1.37 1.12 -14.97
CA GLY A 71 -0.02 1.35 -15.46
C GLY A 71 0.04 2.45 -16.52
N ARG A 72 -0.90 2.44 -17.48
CA ARG A 72 -1.00 3.49 -18.51
C ARG A 72 -1.44 4.82 -17.96
N LEU A 73 -2.40 4.82 -17.02
CA LEU A 73 -2.85 6.04 -16.37
C LEU A 73 -1.70 6.72 -15.62
N LEU A 74 -0.91 5.97 -14.82
CA LEU A 74 0.26 6.55 -14.16
C LEU A 74 1.29 7.04 -15.17
N ALA A 75 1.64 6.24 -16.17
CA ALA A 75 2.63 6.60 -17.18
C ALA A 75 2.31 7.93 -17.89
N GLN A 76 1.04 8.15 -18.21
CA GLN A 76 0.56 9.36 -18.88
C GLN A 76 0.77 10.62 -18.04
N HIS A 77 0.60 10.53 -16.71
CA HIS A 77 0.56 11.72 -15.86
C HIS A 77 1.83 11.94 -15.04
N ILE A 78 2.53 10.87 -14.60
CA ILE A 78 3.69 10.98 -13.70
C ILE A 78 4.83 11.82 -14.30
N VAL A 79 5.00 11.75 -15.61
CA VAL A 79 6.09 12.44 -16.34
C VAL A 79 6.04 13.96 -16.19
N ALA A 80 4.86 14.55 -16.03
CA ALA A 80 4.68 15.98 -15.78
C ALA A 80 5.25 16.42 -14.42
N HIS A 81 5.33 15.51 -13.47
CA HIS A 81 5.79 15.75 -12.10
C HIS A 81 7.24 15.30 -11.85
N ILE A 82 7.86 14.58 -12.79
CA ILE A 82 9.30 14.25 -12.73
C ILE A 82 10.13 15.45 -13.18
N PRO A 83 11.13 15.91 -12.38
CA PRO A 83 12.04 16.95 -12.83
C PRO A 83 12.69 16.58 -14.17
N GLY A 84 12.71 17.51 -15.13
CA GLY A 84 13.20 17.26 -16.49
C GLY A 84 12.15 16.73 -17.47
N GLN A 85 10.97 16.36 -17.00
CA GLN A 85 9.78 15.97 -17.77
C GLN A 85 10.12 14.97 -18.91
N PRO A 86 10.54 13.73 -18.57
CA PRO A 86 10.83 12.71 -19.57
C PRO A 86 9.57 12.33 -20.34
N GLN A 87 9.75 11.66 -21.48
CA GLN A 87 8.65 10.97 -22.13
C GLN A 87 8.38 9.63 -21.42
N ALA A 88 7.15 9.09 -21.51
CA ALA A 88 6.86 7.74 -21.05
C ALA A 88 6.53 6.79 -22.20
N VAL A 89 7.01 5.56 -22.09
CA VAL A 89 6.55 4.43 -22.90
C VAL A 89 6.08 3.30 -22.00
N VAL A 90 5.11 2.53 -22.49
CA VAL A 90 4.52 1.41 -21.71
C VAL A 90 4.78 0.11 -22.43
N GLU A 91 5.29 -0.87 -21.69
CA GLU A 91 5.58 -2.23 -22.18
C GLU A 91 4.87 -3.28 -21.31
N ASN A 92 4.08 -4.16 -21.93
CA ASN A 92 3.49 -5.28 -21.22
C ASN A 92 4.45 -6.47 -21.21
N MET A 93 4.76 -6.99 -20.01
CA MET A 93 5.62 -8.17 -19.81
C MET A 93 4.88 -9.18 -18.94
N THR A 94 4.17 -10.07 -19.62
CA THR A 94 3.34 -11.10 -18.98
C THR A 94 4.14 -12.36 -18.62
N GLY A 95 3.55 -13.22 -17.80
CA GLY A 95 4.06 -14.56 -17.51
C GLY A 95 4.18 -14.88 -16.02
N ALA A 96 3.93 -16.13 -15.69
CA ALA A 96 4.09 -16.71 -14.35
C ALA A 96 3.45 -15.89 -13.21
N GLY A 97 2.24 -15.35 -13.41
CA GLY A 97 1.57 -14.51 -12.41
C GLY A 97 2.31 -13.20 -12.09
N GLY A 98 3.04 -12.64 -13.07
CA GLY A 98 3.85 -11.42 -12.91
C GLY A 98 5.30 -11.66 -12.47
N ARG A 99 5.69 -12.91 -12.13
CA ARG A 99 7.07 -13.25 -11.73
C ARG A 99 8.10 -12.96 -12.83
N THR A 100 7.68 -13.05 -14.10
CA THR A 100 8.55 -12.69 -15.25
C THR A 100 8.99 -11.23 -15.16
N LEU A 101 8.04 -10.30 -14.99
CA LEU A 101 8.38 -8.87 -14.82
C LEU A 101 9.18 -8.62 -13.53
N ALA A 102 8.77 -9.22 -12.40
CA ALA A 102 9.49 -9.02 -11.14
C ALA A 102 10.95 -9.45 -11.25
N SER A 103 11.21 -10.61 -11.85
CA SER A 103 12.57 -11.11 -12.10
C SER A 103 13.34 -10.22 -13.08
N PHE A 104 12.73 -9.76 -14.16
CA PHE A 104 13.33 -8.83 -15.12
C PHE A 104 13.71 -7.51 -14.43
N LEU A 105 12.76 -6.90 -13.72
CA LEU A 105 12.96 -5.62 -13.03
C LEU A 105 14.09 -5.74 -11.98
N TYR A 106 14.15 -6.87 -11.28
CA TYR A 106 15.16 -7.11 -10.26
C TYR A 106 16.57 -7.34 -10.84
N ASN A 107 16.70 -8.13 -11.92
CA ASN A 107 17.97 -8.65 -12.37
C ASN A 107 18.53 -7.98 -13.64
N LYS A 108 17.66 -7.42 -14.52
CA LYS A 108 18.03 -7.02 -15.89
C LYS A 108 17.70 -5.58 -16.25
N ALA A 109 16.67 -4.99 -15.64
CA ALA A 109 16.23 -3.64 -15.99
C ALA A 109 17.31 -2.59 -15.66
N PRO A 110 17.37 -1.47 -16.40
CA PRO A 110 18.26 -0.35 -16.10
C PRO A 110 18.09 0.14 -14.66
N ARG A 111 19.20 0.30 -13.95
CA ARG A 111 19.21 0.75 -12.54
C ARG A 111 19.48 2.25 -12.40
N ASP A 112 19.18 3.00 -13.42
CA ASP A 112 19.45 4.44 -13.49
C ASP A 112 18.22 5.31 -13.22
N GLY A 113 17.06 4.70 -12.97
CA GLY A 113 15.79 5.40 -12.73
C GLY A 113 14.93 5.60 -13.98
N THR A 114 15.35 5.10 -15.17
CA THR A 114 14.56 5.14 -16.40
C THR A 114 13.60 3.97 -16.57
N ALA A 115 13.59 3.01 -15.66
CA ALA A 115 12.72 1.84 -15.67
C ALA A 115 11.93 1.74 -14.37
N ILE A 116 10.61 1.58 -14.46
CA ILE A 116 9.72 1.24 -13.35
C ILE A 116 8.76 0.15 -13.78
N GLY A 117 8.16 -0.56 -12.84
CA GLY A 117 7.17 -1.58 -13.17
C GLY A 117 5.99 -1.58 -12.22
N ILE A 118 4.78 -1.81 -12.75
CA ILE A 118 3.62 -2.18 -11.92
C ILE A 118 3.62 -3.69 -11.74
N LEU A 119 3.85 -4.12 -10.49
CA LEU A 119 3.96 -5.52 -10.11
C LEU A 119 2.62 -6.07 -9.62
N GLN A 120 2.45 -7.39 -9.67
CA GLN A 120 1.30 -8.06 -9.06
C GLN A 120 1.44 -8.04 -7.53
N ALA A 121 0.41 -7.60 -6.82
CA ALA A 121 0.42 -7.49 -5.36
C ALA A 121 0.82 -8.79 -4.60
N PRO A 122 0.36 -9.99 -5.00
CA PRO A 122 0.74 -11.23 -4.32
C PRO A 122 2.24 -11.54 -4.34
N LEU A 123 3.01 -10.98 -5.29
CA LEU A 123 4.44 -11.28 -5.44
C LEU A 123 5.28 -10.92 -4.21
N ILE A 124 4.82 -9.99 -3.39
CA ILE A 124 5.49 -9.63 -2.13
C ILE A 124 5.48 -10.76 -1.11
N MET A 125 4.50 -11.67 -1.22
CA MET A 125 4.35 -12.79 -0.29
C MET A 125 5.10 -14.03 -0.75
N ASP A 126 5.53 -14.11 -2.02
CA ASP A 126 6.19 -15.30 -2.56
C ASP A 126 7.35 -15.82 -1.69
N PRO A 127 8.32 -14.99 -1.23
CA PRO A 127 9.41 -15.50 -0.40
C PRO A 127 8.96 -15.94 1.00
N ILE A 128 7.91 -15.31 1.56
CA ILE A 128 7.38 -15.65 2.89
C ILE A 128 6.59 -16.94 2.83
N LEU A 129 5.82 -17.14 1.75
CA LEU A 129 4.94 -18.30 1.57
C LEU A 129 5.65 -19.49 0.90
N ALA A 130 6.86 -19.30 0.38
CA ALA A 130 7.64 -20.40 -0.20
C ALA A 130 7.80 -21.56 0.79
N ASP A 131 7.59 -22.79 0.32
CA ASP A 131 7.81 -23.98 1.13
C ASP A 131 9.31 -24.28 1.27
N ALA A 132 9.70 -24.88 2.38
CA ALA A 132 11.07 -25.35 2.58
C ALA A 132 11.39 -26.41 1.51
N GLY A 133 12.26 -26.05 0.56
CA GLY A 133 12.63 -26.91 -0.58
C GLY A 133 11.95 -26.53 -1.91
N GLY A 134 11.05 -25.57 -1.94
CA GLY A 134 10.54 -24.95 -3.16
C GLY A 134 11.58 -24.05 -3.84
N GLN A 135 11.38 -23.79 -5.14
CA GLN A 135 12.24 -22.85 -5.87
C GLN A 135 12.06 -21.42 -5.32
N ALA A 136 13.13 -20.85 -4.77
CA ALA A 136 13.12 -19.47 -4.28
C ALA A 136 12.79 -18.50 -5.43
N PRO A 137 12.03 -17.44 -5.17
CA PRO A 137 11.79 -16.39 -6.17
C PRO A 137 13.11 -15.76 -6.64
N LEU A 138 13.20 -15.41 -7.92
CA LEU A 138 14.36 -14.76 -8.52
C LEU A 138 14.44 -13.26 -8.21
N TYR A 139 13.80 -12.80 -7.16
CA TYR A 139 13.76 -11.41 -6.69
C TYR A 139 13.54 -11.35 -5.17
N ASP A 140 13.93 -10.24 -4.60
CA ASP A 140 13.76 -9.93 -3.18
C ASP A 140 12.91 -8.65 -3.06
N PRO A 141 11.66 -8.75 -2.58
CA PRO A 141 10.77 -7.59 -2.44
C PRO A 141 11.33 -6.48 -1.54
N LEU A 142 12.22 -6.80 -0.59
CA LEU A 142 12.84 -5.81 0.29
C LEU A 142 13.87 -4.92 -0.41
N LYS A 143 14.32 -5.29 -1.61
CA LYS A 143 15.36 -4.56 -2.34
C LYS A 143 14.85 -3.71 -3.49
N PHE A 144 13.61 -3.84 -3.87
CA PHE A 144 13.01 -2.94 -4.86
C PHE A 144 12.94 -1.50 -4.32
N GLY A 145 13.06 -0.53 -5.22
CA GLY A 145 12.73 0.86 -4.92
C GLY A 145 11.23 1.09 -5.04
N TRP A 146 10.45 0.81 -3.99
CA TRP A 146 9.00 1.01 -4.04
C TRP A 146 8.65 2.48 -4.19
N ILE A 147 7.82 2.81 -5.18
CA ILE A 147 7.41 4.18 -5.53
C ILE A 147 6.08 4.51 -4.86
N GLY A 148 5.12 3.60 -4.93
CA GLY A 148 3.80 3.72 -4.34
C GLY A 148 2.83 2.72 -4.95
N SER A 149 1.63 2.62 -4.39
CA SER A 149 0.50 1.89 -4.97
C SER A 149 -0.63 2.86 -5.24
N LEU A 150 -1.25 2.80 -6.42
CA LEU A 150 -2.37 3.69 -6.77
C LEU A 150 -3.67 3.31 -6.06
N ASP A 151 -3.80 2.06 -5.63
CA ASP A 151 -5.02 1.56 -5.05
C ASP A 151 -4.74 0.61 -3.89
N GLN A 152 -5.70 0.51 -2.99
CA GLN A 152 -5.78 -0.43 -1.88
C GLN A 152 -7.10 -1.20 -2.00
N PHE A 153 -7.05 -2.51 -1.81
CA PHE A 153 -8.28 -3.29 -1.76
C PHE A 153 -8.87 -3.25 -0.34
N THR A 154 -10.17 -3.00 -0.28
CA THR A 154 -10.92 -3.09 0.98
C THR A 154 -12.02 -4.14 0.83
N PRO A 155 -11.70 -5.41 1.08
CA PRO A 155 -12.72 -6.44 1.21
C PRO A 155 -13.57 -6.19 2.45
N MET A 156 -14.79 -6.69 2.44
CA MET A 156 -15.72 -6.57 3.57
C MET A 156 -16.54 -7.84 3.74
N ALA A 157 -17.07 -8.02 4.94
CA ALA A 157 -18.11 -8.99 5.22
C ALA A 157 -19.46 -8.27 5.34
N VAL A 158 -20.43 -8.67 4.53
CA VAL A 158 -21.78 -8.10 4.54
C VAL A 158 -22.82 -9.18 4.75
N VAL A 159 -23.88 -8.83 5.45
CA VAL A 159 -25.06 -9.68 5.62
C VAL A 159 -26.31 -8.97 5.11
N TRP A 160 -27.27 -9.76 4.60
CA TRP A 160 -28.52 -9.26 4.09
C TRP A 160 -29.43 -8.80 5.24
N HIS A 161 -30.20 -7.74 5.05
CA HIS A 161 -31.02 -7.11 6.10
C HIS A 161 -31.99 -8.08 6.78
N THR A 162 -32.44 -9.14 6.09
CA THR A 162 -33.39 -10.11 6.66
C THR A 162 -32.76 -11.06 7.69
N THR A 163 -31.43 -11.06 7.85
CA THR A 163 -30.74 -11.89 8.85
C THR A 163 -30.98 -11.42 10.28
N GLY A 164 -31.35 -10.16 10.47
CA GLY A 164 -31.44 -9.51 11.77
C GLY A 164 -30.09 -9.41 12.49
N ILE A 165 -28.95 -9.48 11.75
CA ILE A 165 -27.60 -9.30 12.29
C ILE A 165 -27.15 -7.87 11.96
N HIS A 166 -26.87 -7.08 13.01
CA HIS A 166 -26.50 -5.67 12.88
C HIS A 166 -25.06 -5.38 13.29
N SER A 167 -24.34 -6.37 13.82
CA SER A 167 -22.94 -6.24 14.25
C SER A 167 -22.21 -7.58 14.15
N ILE A 168 -20.87 -7.50 14.09
CA ILE A 168 -20.02 -8.71 14.13
C ILE A 168 -20.18 -9.46 15.46
N ALA A 169 -20.51 -8.77 16.55
CA ALA A 169 -20.76 -9.40 17.84
C ALA A 169 -22.00 -10.29 17.79
N GLU A 170 -23.05 -9.91 17.08
CA GLU A 170 -24.28 -10.69 16.90
C GLU A 170 -24.09 -11.88 15.94
N ALA A 171 -23.04 -11.87 15.12
CA ALA A 171 -22.68 -12.97 14.23
C ALA A 171 -21.94 -14.12 14.96
N LYS A 172 -21.42 -13.88 16.18
CA LYS A 172 -20.68 -14.90 16.93
C LYS A 172 -21.53 -16.11 17.26
N GLY A 173 -20.98 -17.31 17.01
CA GLY A 173 -21.64 -18.58 17.30
C GLY A 173 -22.90 -18.86 16.47
N ARG A 174 -23.16 -18.08 15.42
CA ARG A 174 -24.26 -18.32 14.46
C ARG A 174 -23.68 -18.83 13.16
N GLU A 175 -24.20 -19.94 12.65
CA GLU A 175 -23.88 -20.40 11.29
C GLU A 175 -24.44 -19.40 10.27
N ILE A 176 -23.57 -18.82 9.46
CA ILE A 176 -23.92 -17.85 8.43
C ILE A 176 -23.34 -18.32 7.10
N LYS A 177 -24.18 -18.78 6.21
CA LYS A 177 -23.76 -19.20 4.87
C LYS A 177 -23.43 -17.97 4.03
N PHE A 178 -22.28 -18.02 3.35
CA PHE A 178 -21.90 -16.97 2.41
C PHE A 178 -21.55 -17.56 1.04
N GLY A 179 -21.81 -16.80 -0.03
CA GLY A 179 -21.50 -17.23 -1.39
C GLY A 179 -20.00 -17.13 -1.67
N SER A 180 -19.45 -18.16 -2.32
CA SER A 180 -18.04 -18.20 -2.75
C SER A 180 -17.93 -18.68 -4.19
N SER A 181 -16.98 -18.11 -4.94
CA SER A 181 -16.65 -18.54 -6.30
C SER A 181 -15.99 -19.94 -6.35
N GLY A 182 -15.61 -20.50 -5.22
CA GLY A 182 -14.98 -21.81 -5.10
C GLY A 182 -13.50 -21.84 -5.51
N GLY A 183 -13.08 -20.93 -6.38
CA GLY A 183 -11.68 -20.78 -6.82
C GLY A 183 -10.93 -19.65 -6.13
N ASP A 184 -11.65 -18.76 -5.43
CA ASP A 184 -11.02 -17.62 -4.75
C ASP A 184 -10.63 -17.98 -3.32
N VAL A 185 -9.34 -18.17 -3.10
CA VAL A 185 -8.74 -18.41 -1.78
C VAL A 185 -8.96 -17.23 -0.83
N SER A 186 -9.12 -16.01 -1.39
CA SER A 186 -9.26 -14.80 -0.58
C SER A 186 -10.56 -14.75 0.21
N GLU A 187 -11.69 -15.17 -0.38
CA GLU A 187 -13.00 -15.20 0.29
C GLU A 187 -12.96 -16.09 1.53
N ARG A 188 -12.33 -17.28 1.40
CA ARG A 188 -12.14 -18.21 2.51
C ARG A 188 -11.18 -17.66 3.56
N LEU A 189 -10.09 -17.02 3.15
CA LEU A 189 -9.15 -16.39 4.07
C LEU A 189 -9.85 -15.39 5.00
N TYR A 190 -10.70 -14.52 4.45
CA TYR A 190 -11.43 -13.54 5.27
C TYR A 190 -12.42 -14.20 6.22
N ALA A 191 -13.17 -15.21 5.74
CA ALA A 191 -14.07 -15.98 6.60
C ALA A 191 -13.31 -16.72 7.71
N ASN A 192 -12.17 -17.36 7.40
CA ASN A 192 -11.32 -18.04 8.37
C ASN A 192 -10.76 -17.08 9.44
N ILE A 193 -10.37 -15.87 9.05
CA ILE A 193 -9.96 -14.83 10.00
C ILE A 193 -11.11 -14.52 10.98
N LEU A 194 -12.32 -14.29 10.47
CA LEU A 194 -13.49 -14.02 11.31
C LEU A 194 -13.81 -15.19 12.25
N ASN A 195 -13.85 -16.41 11.71
CA ASN A 195 -14.19 -17.59 12.47
C ASN A 195 -13.15 -17.88 13.56
N THR A 196 -11.86 -17.87 13.20
CA THR A 196 -10.77 -18.25 14.11
C THR A 196 -10.50 -17.18 15.16
N MET A 197 -10.49 -15.88 14.75
CA MET A 197 -10.06 -14.80 15.63
C MET A 197 -11.23 -14.15 16.40
N LEU A 198 -12.43 -14.15 15.82
CA LEU A 198 -13.59 -13.48 16.41
C LEU A 198 -14.69 -14.43 16.90
N GLY A 199 -14.56 -15.75 16.63
CA GLY A 199 -15.54 -16.76 17.06
C GLY A 199 -16.87 -16.70 16.30
N THR A 200 -16.85 -16.29 15.03
CA THR A 200 -17.99 -16.42 14.12
C THR A 200 -18.03 -17.81 13.49
N ASP A 201 -19.07 -18.11 12.73
CA ASP A 201 -19.24 -19.37 12.00
C ASP A 201 -19.74 -19.10 10.57
N PHE A 202 -18.87 -18.48 9.76
CA PHE A 202 -19.14 -18.25 8.33
C PHE A 202 -18.82 -19.51 7.53
N VAL A 203 -19.82 -20.06 6.83
CA VAL A 203 -19.72 -21.30 6.05
C VAL A 203 -19.83 -21.00 4.56
N ALA A 204 -18.80 -21.34 3.78
CA ALA A 204 -18.77 -21.09 2.34
C ALA A 204 -19.73 -22.01 1.57
N VAL A 205 -20.55 -21.42 0.71
CA VAL A 205 -21.34 -22.13 -0.31
C VAL A 205 -20.67 -21.84 -1.66
N ALA A 206 -19.96 -22.83 -2.16
CA ALA A 206 -19.22 -22.71 -3.42
C ALA A 206 -20.13 -22.94 -4.64
N GLY A 207 -19.66 -22.50 -5.82
CA GLY A 207 -20.30 -22.75 -7.10
C GLY A 207 -20.79 -21.52 -7.83
N TYR A 208 -20.64 -20.35 -7.25
CA TYR A 208 -20.95 -19.08 -7.91
C TYR A 208 -19.84 -18.68 -8.89
N SER A 209 -20.19 -18.09 -10.03
CA SER A 209 -19.23 -17.66 -11.04
C SER A 209 -18.48 -16.35 -10.67
N GLY A 210 -18.96 -15.64 -9.64
CA GLY A 210 -18.37 -14.39 -9.14
C GLY A 210 -19.36 -13.51 -8.40
N SER A 211 -18.89 -12.31 -8.06
CA SER A 211 -19.60 -11.35 -7.18
C SER A 211 -21.02 -10.99 -7.66
N ALA A 212 -21.24 -10.90 -8.97
CA ALA A 212 -22.55 -10.54 -9.51
C ALA A 212 -23.60 -11.65 -9.24
N GLU A 213 -23.21 -12.92 -9.36
CA GLU A 213 -24.09 -14.05 -9.10
C GLU A 213 -24.35 -14.21 -7.59
N ILE A 214 -23.31 -14.02 -6.76
CA ILE A 214 -23.46 -14.02 -5.30
C ILE A 214 -24.43 -12.91 -4.87
N ALA A 215 -24.29 -11.70 -5.41
CA ALA A 215 -25.19 -10.61 -5.10
C ALA A 215 -26.65 -10.95 -5.48
N LEU A 216 -26.86 -11.53 -6.65
CA LEU A 216 -28.19 -11.96 -7.10
C LEU A 216 -28.77 -13.04 -6.18
N ALA A 217 -27.95 -14.00 -5.72
CA ALA A 217 -28.38 -15.03 -4.77
C ALA A 217 -28.79 -14.43 -3.41
N MET A 218 -28.09 -13.38 -2.94
CA MET A 218 -28.49 -12.64 -1.75
C MET A 218 -29.85 -11.94 -1.94
N GLU A 219 -30.07 -11.28 -3.06
CA GLU A 219 -31.35 -10.63 -3.39
C GLU A 219 -32.53 -11.62 -3.47
N ARG A 220 -32.26 -12.86 -3.90
CA ARG A 220 -33.26 -13.95 -3.95
C ARG A 220 -33.45 -14.66 -2.62
N GLY A 221 -32.64 -14.33 -1.60
CA GLY A 221 -32.66 -14.99 -0.29
C GLY A 221 -32.08 -16.41 -0.27
N GLU A 222 -31.31 -16.79 -1.31
CA GLU A 222 -30.65 -18.10 -1.38
C GLU A 222 -29.48 -18.22 -0.39
N ILE A 223 -28.75 -17.12 -0.20
CA ILE A 223 -27.67 -16.98 0.78
C ILE A 223 -27.78 -15.66 1.53
N PRO A 224 -27.46 -15.62 2.83
CA PRO A 224 -27.62 -14.41 3.65
C PRO A 224 -26.40 -13.49 3.66
N ALA A 225 -25.24 -13.89 3.14
CA ALA A 225 -23.99 -13.14 3.31
C ALA A 225 -23.06 -13.22 2.11
N PHE A 226 -22.16 -12.21 2.04
CA PHE A 226 -20.99 -12.21 1.17
C PHE A 226 -19.76 -11.78 2.00
N VAL A 227 -18.71 -12.61 2.01
CA VAL A 227 -17.44 -12.32 2.66
C VAL A 227 -16.36 -12.16 1.58
N GLY A 228 -15.64 -11.04 1.62
CA GLY A 228 -14.58 -10.77 0.65
C GLY A 228 -14.97 -9.88 -0.53
N TRP A 229 -16.20 -9.36 -0.57
CA TRP A 229 -16.56 -8.40 -1.62
C TRP A 229 -15.83 -7.08 -1.40
N TYR A 230 -15.22 -6.54 -2.46
CA TYR A 230 -14.52 -5.28 -2.39
C TYR A 230 -15.48 -4.10 -2.36
N TRP A 231 -15.22 -3.13 -1.49
CA TRP A 231 -16.01 -1.91 -1.30
C TRP A 231 -16.26 -1.16 -2.62
N ALA A 232 -15.20 -0.92 -3.41
CA ALA A 232 -15.29 -0.29 -4.71
C ALA A 232 -16.22 -1.04 -5.67
N GLY A 233 -16.13 -2.38 -5.68
CA GLY A 233 -16.99 -3.24 -6.49
C GLY A 233 -18.46 -3.11 -6.12
N MET A 234 -18.78 -3.14 -4.83
CA MET A 234 -20.16 -3.01 -4.34
C MET A 234 -20.74 -1.63 -4.68
N LYS A 235 -20.02 -0.54 -4.40
CA LYS A 235 -20.47 0.83 -4.73
C LYS A 235 -20.82 0.99 -6.22
N ARG A 236 -20.02 0.36 -7.09
CA ARG A 236 -20.23 0.45 -8.53
C ARG A 236 -21.42 -0.38 -9.03
N THR A 237 -21.60 -1.59 -8.48
CA THR A 237 -22.56 -2.57 -9.01
C THR A 237 -23.89 -2.62 -8.25
N LYS A 238 -23.90 -2.23 -6.99
CA LYS A 238 -25.07 -2.28 -6.08
C LYS A 238 -25.12 -1.06 -5.14
N PRO A 239 -25.05 0.18 -5.65
CA PRO A 239 -25.12 1.38 -4.81
C PRO A 239 -26.42 1.44 -3.99
N GLU A 240 -27.52 0.94 -4.54
CA GLU A 240 -28.83 0.89 -3.91
C GLU A 240 -28.86 0.05 -2.62
N TRP A 241 -27.93 -0.89 -2.44
CA TRP A 241 -27.86 -1.68 -1.22
C TRP A 241 -27.47 -0.85 0.00
N LEU A 242 -26.60 0.13 -0.20
CA LEU A 242 -26.21 1.09 0.84
C LEU A 242 -27.31 2.15 1.05
N GLU A 243 -27.84 2.73 -0.03
CA GLU A 243 -28.85 3.78 0.01
C GLU A 243 -30.12 3.33 0.70
N LYS A 244 -30.53 2.07 0.49
CA LYS A 244 -31.76 1.48 1.05
C LYS A 244 -31.51 0.63 2.30
N ASN A 245 -30.28 0.60 2.82
CA ASN A 245 -29.88 -0.24 3.96
C ASN A 245 -30.28 -1.72 3.80
N LEU A 246 -30.08 -2.28 2.59
CA LEU A 246 -30.38 -3.69 2.30
C LEU A 246 -29.30 -4.64 2.83
N VAL A 247 -28.13 -4.13 3.18
CA VAL A 247 -27.05 -4.89 3.79
C VAL A 247 -26.51 -4.19 5.02
N THR A 248 -26.02 -4.97 5.97
CA THR A 248 -25.16 -4.51 7.06
C THR A 248 -23.73 -4.90 6.75
N VAL A 249 -22.82 -3.91 6.72
CA VAL A 249 -21.38 -4.17 6.60
C VAL A 249 -20.84 -4.44 8.00
N LEU A 250 -20.46 -5.67 8.26
CA LEU A 250 -20.04 -6.13 9.60
C LEU A 250 -18.60 -5.77 9.91
N VAL A 251 -17.71 -5.90 8.92
CA VAL A 251 -16.26 -5.69 9.05
C VAL A 251 -15.68 -5.26 7.72
N GLN A 252 -14.72 -4.33 7.77
CA GLN A 252 -13.81 -4.01 6.68
C GLN A 252 -12.43 -4.63 6.93
N PHE A 253 -11.82 -5.21 5.89
CA PHE A 253 -10.49 -5.80 5.94
C PHE A 253 -9.47 -4.88 5.27
N GLY A 254 -8.26 -4.84 5.81
CA GLY A 254 -7.17 -4.03 5.27
C GLY A 254 -6.02 -3.88 6.25
N ILE A 255 -5.00 -3.13 5.84
CA ILE A 255 -3.88 -2.72 6.70
C ILE A 255 -4.17 -1.37 7.36
N THR A 256 -4.94 -0.55 6.68
CA THR A 256 -5.47 0.74 7.18
C THR A 256 -6.96 0.79 6.95
N PRO A 257 -7.74 1.47 7.81
CA PRO A 257 -9.18 1.62 7.59
C PRO A 257 -9.44 2.47 6.34
N ASN A 258 -10.47 2.10 5.59
CA ASN A 258 -10.90 2.87 4.43
C ASN A 258 -11.63 4.15 4.89
N PRO A 259 -11.21 5.35 4.47
CA PRO A 259 -11.80 6.61 4.92
C PRO A 259 -13.26 6.81 4.48
N GLU A 260 -13.72 6.09 3.45
CA GLU A 260 -15.12 6.12 3.01
C GLU A 260 -16.03 5.23 3.87
N MET A 261 -15.48 4.25 4.58
CA MET A 261 -16.23 3.29 5.41
C MET A 261 -16.27 3.72 6.88
N LYS A 262 -16.59 4.99 7.11
CA LYS A 262 -16.68 5.55 8.48
C LYS A 262 -17.75 4.81 9.29
N GLY A 263 -17.37 4.37 10.50
CA GLY A 263 -18.28 3.65 11.39
C GLY A 263 -18.39 2.15 11.13
N VAL A 264 -17.82 1.64 10.03
CA VAL A 264 -17.70 0.18 9.82
C VAL A 264 -16.52 -0.34 10.64
N PRO A 265 -16.71 -1.38 11.48
CA PRO A 265 -15.64 -1.95 12.28
C PRO A 265 -14.44 -2.37 11.42
N PHE A 266 -13.23 -1.99 11.84
CA PHE A 266 -11.99 -2.35 11.17
C PHE A 266 -11.41 -3.61 11.80
N ILE A 267 -11.03 -4.59 10.98
CA ILE A 267 -10.58 -5.91 11.48
C ILE A 267 -9.48 -5.81 12.53
N MET A 268 -8.48 -4.93 12.36
CA MET A 268 -7.37 -4.81 13.30
C MET A 268 -7.77 -4.33 14.69
N ASP A 269 -8.86 -3.54 14.78
CA ASP A 269 -9.39 -3.03 16.04
C ASP A 269 -10.20 -4.09 16.81
N LEU A 270 -10.65 -5.13 16.10
CA LEU A 270 -11.45 -6.23 16.67
C LEU A 270 -10.59 -7.37 17.22
N LEU A 271 -9.30 -7.41 16.88
CA LEU A 271 -8.40 -8.49 17.28
C LEU A 271 -7.93 -8.31 18.74
N PRO A 272 -7.91 -9.41 19.53
CA PRO A 272 -7.70 -9.33 20.98
C PRO A 272 -6.29 -8.91 21.37
N ASP A 273 -5.27 -9.31 20.61
CA ASP A 273 -3.87 -9.10 20.97
C ASP A 273 -2.97 -8.77 19.78
N ASP A 274 -1.72 -8.42 20.06
CA ASP A 274 -0.73 -8.03 19.06
C ASP A 274 -0.28 -9.20 18.18
N ARG A 275 -0.33 -10.43 18.68
CA ARG A 275 0.03 -11.62 17.93
C ARG A 275 -0.99 -11.86 16.81
N ASP A 276 -2.27 -11.81 17.13
CA ASP A 276 -3.35 -11.96 16.14
C ASP A 276 -3.31 -10.82 15.12
N ARG A 277 -3.07 -9.59 15.58
CA ARG A 277 -2.86 -8.44 14.69
C ARG A 277 -1.70 -8.66 13.74
N GLN A 278 -0.58 -9.23 14.19
CA GLN A 278 0.57 -9.51 13.33
C GLN A 278 0.25 -10.61 12.30
N VAL A 279 -0.42 -11.70 12.69
CA VAL A 279 -0.87 -12.76 11.78
C VAL A 279 -1.77 -12.18 10.68
N VAL A 280 -2.79 -11.42 11.07
CA VAL A 280 -3.74 -10.81 10.13
C VAL A 280 -3.06 -9.73 9.26
N ARG A 281 -2.14 -8.94 9.81
CA ARG A 281 -1.35 -7.96 9.07
C ARG A 281 -0.53 -8.63 7.96
N VAL A 282 0.14 -9.73 8.24
CA VAL A 282 0.88 -10.48 7.21
C VAL A 282 -0.08 -11.03 6.15
N ALA A 283 -1.17 -11.68 6.56
CA ALA A 283 -2.14 -12.28 5.64
C ALA A 283 -2.80 -11.23 4.70
N LEU A 284 -3.06 -10.02 5.21
CA LEU A 284 -3.74 -8.95 4.48
C LEU A 284 -2.78 -7.92 3.85
N SER A 285 -1.47 -8.07 4.00
CA SER A 285 -0.47 -7.07 3.54
C SER A 285 -0.59 -6.71 2.06
N GLN A 286 -0.91 -7.68 1.21
CA GLN A 286 -1.11 -7.46 -0.22
C GLN A 286 -2.27 -6.49 -0.53
N LEU A 287 -3.24 -6.32 0.38
CA LEU A 287 -4.37 -5.41 0.18
C LEU A 287 -3.97 -3.95 0.17
N ALA A 288 -2.92 -3.57 0.92
CA ALA A 288 -2.41 -2.21 0.94
C ALA A 288 -1.76 -1.78 -0.37
N MET A 289 -1.36 -2.73 -1.20
CA MET A 289 -0.63 -2.47 -2.45
C MET A 289 -1.26 -3.23 -3.61
N ALA A 290 -2.52 -2.89 -3.89
CA ALA A 290 -3.29 -3.51 -4.97
C ALA A 290 -2.71 -3.20 -6.36
N ARG A 291 -2.05 -2.06 -6.53
CA ARG A 291 -1.47 -1.57 -7.79
C ARG A 291 -0.07 -0.98 -7.55
N PRO A 292 0.91 -1.78 -7.06
CA PRO A 292 2.20 -1.27 -6.62
C PRO A 292 3.15 -1.03 -7.80
N PHE A 293 3.86 0.10 -7.73
CA PHE A 293 4.93 0.48 -8.64
C PHE A 293 6.28 0.41 -7.94
N ALA A 294 7.23 -0.20 -8.62
CA ALA A 294 8.59 -0.35 -8.12
C ALA A 294 9.61 0.00 -9.20
N ALA A 295 10.75 0.51 -8.76
CA ALA A 295 11.97 0.63 -9.54
C ALA A 295 12.91 -0.56 -9.23
N PRO A 296 13.89 -0.86 -10.11
CA PRO A 296 14.92 -1.85 -9.87
C PRO A 296 15.71 -1.59 -8.58
N PRO A 297 16.30 -2.63 -7.97
CA PRO A 297 17.20 -2.43 -6.83
C PRO A 297 18.41 -1.56 -7.16
N GLY A 298 18.81 -0.70 -6.22
CA GLY A 298 20.08 0.04 -6.31
C GLY A 298 20.06 1.20 -7.30
N ILE A 299 18.87 1.74 -7.63
CA ILE A 299 18.81 3.02 -8.36
C ILE A 299 19.34 4.16 -7.47
N PRO A 300 19.90 5.25 -8.04
CA PRO A 300 20.38 6.39 -7.26
C PRO A 300 19.28 6.93 -6.31
N PRO A 301 19.61 7.12 -5.02
CA PRO A 301 18.61 7.54 -4.01
C PRO A 301 17.87 8.83 -4.38
N GLU A 302 18.54 9.80 -5.00
CA GLU A 302 17.93 11.06 -5.45
C GLU A 302 16.91 10.85 -6.57
N ARG A 303 17.10 9.85 -7.43
CA ARG A 303 16.13 9.51 -8.50
C ARG A 303 14.94 8.73 -7.94
N LEU A 304 15.16 7.82 -6.97
CA LEU A 304 14.06 7.19 -6.27
C LEU A 304 13.19 8.23 -5.53
N ALA A 305 13.83 9.17 -4.83
CA ALA A 305 13.14 10.25 -4.15
C ALA A 305 12.33 11.12 -5.12
N ALA A 306 12.88 11.43 -6.31
CA ALA A 306 12.17 12.18 -7.36
C ALA A 306 10.97 11.40 -7.91
N LEU A 307 11.09 10.09 -8.15
CA LEU A 307 9.99 9.24 -8.60
C LEU A 307 8.87 9.14 -7.55
N ARG A 308 9.22 9.03 -6.26
CA ARG A 308 8.25 9.05 -5.14
C ARG A 308 7.54 10.40 -5.04
N ALA A 309 8.28 11.49 -5.10
CA ALA A 309 7.70 12.84 -5.09
C ALA A 309 6.77 13.07 -6.30
N ALA A 310 7.15 12.60 -7.47
CA ALA A 310 6.33 12.66 -8.68
C ALA A 310 5.05 11.82 -8.52
N PHE A 311 5.13 10.63 -7.95
CA PHE A 311 3.97 9.80 -7.63
C PHE A 311 3.03 10.52 -6.66
N ASP A 312 3.55 11.05 -5.55
CA ASP A 312 2.78 11.77 -4.52
C ASP A 312 2.12 13.05 -5.07
N ALA A 313 2.72 13.68 -6.07
CA ALA A 313 2.12 14.81 -6.79
C ALA A 313 1.04 14.35 -7.78
N THR A 314 1.32 13.28 -8.54
CA THR A 314 0.39 12.72 -9.53
C THR A 314 -0.94 12.30 -8.91
N VAL A 315 -0.93 11.60 -7.77
CA VAL A 315 -2.17 11.14 -7.12
C VAL A 315 -3.03 12.27 -6.54
N LYS A 316 -2.54 13.50 -6.55
CA LYS A 316 -3.27 14.72 -6.15
C LYS A 316 -3.62 15.61 -7.35
N ASP A 317 -3.11 15.30 -8.53
CA ASP A 317 -3.33 16.07 -9.75
C ASP A 317 -4.77 15.95 -10.24
N ALA A 318 -5.42 17.07 -10.48
CA ALA A 318 -6.82 17.09 -10.87
C ALA A 318 -7.08 16.41 -12.24
N ALA A 319 -6.13 16.52 -13.19
CA ALA A 319 -6.24 15.88 -14.50
C ALA A 319 -6.11 14.34 -14.37
N PHE A 320 -5.17 13.87 -13.55
CA PHE A 320 -5.02 12.46 -13.24
C PHE A 320 -6.29 11.88 -12.59
N LEU A 321 -6.84 12.56 -11.59
CA LEU A 321 -8.05 12.12 -10.89
C LEU A 321 -9.28 12.12 -11.82
N ALA A 322 -9.40 13.13 -12.69
CA ALA A 322 -10.48 13.18 -13.69
C ALA A 322 -10.39 12.02 -14.71
N ASP A 323 -9.19 11.68 -15.17
CA ASP A 323 -8.99 10.57 -16.10
C ASP A 323 -9.17 9.21 -15.42
N ALA A 324 -8.77 9.06 -14.14
CA ALA A 324 -9.10 7.89 -13.33
C ALA A 324 -10.61 7.69 -13.22
N GLN A 325 -11.34 8.76 -12.89
CA GLN A 325 -12.81 8.72 -12.78
C GLN A 325 -13.49 8.33 -14.09
N LYS A 326 -13.05 8.86 -15.25
CA LYS A 326 -13.57 8.49 -16.57
C LYS A 326 -13.37 7.00 -16.87
N GLN A 327 -12.26 6.42 -16.40
CA GLN A 327 -11.94 5.01 -16.57
C GLN A 327 -12.52 4.14 -15.45
N GLN A 328 -13.25 4.72 -14.51
CA GLN A 328 -13.81 4.04 -13.32
C GLN A 328 -12.73 3.34 -12.47
N LEU A 329 -11.55 3.96 -12.34
CA LEU A 329 -10.44 3.49 -11.53
C LEU A 329 -10.45 4.20 -10.17
N ASP A 330 -10.51 3.45 -9.09
CA ASP A 330 -10.42 3.99 -7.74
C ASP A 330 -8.96 4.38 -7.42
N ILE A 331 -8.79 5.53 -6.79
CA ILE A 331 -7.47 6.03 -6.37
C ILE A 331 -7.44 6.14 -4.85
N THR A 332 -6.87 5.15 -4.21
CA THR A 332 -6.64 5.07 -2.76
C THR A 332 -5.15 4.84 -2.51
N PRO A 333 -4.30 5.88 -2.65
CA PRO A 333 -2.87 5.70 -2.75
C PRO A 333 -2.23 5.20 -1.45
N TYR A 334 -1.19 4.37 -1.60
CA TYR A 334 -0.30 3.93 -0.54
C TYR A 334 1.14 4.26 -0.93
N ARG A 335 1.85 5.04 -0.10
CA ARG A 335 3.14 5.65 -0.49
C ARG A 335 4.28 4.64 -0.47
N GLY A 336 5.35 4.91 -1.23
CA GLY A 336 6.52 4.04 -1.32
C GLY A 336 7.18 3.75 0.03
N GLU A 337 7.32 4.78 0.89
CA GLU A 337 7.88 4.64 2.22
C GLU A 337 7.00 3.78 3.15
N GLN A 338 5.67 3.86 2.96
CA GLN A 338 4.73 3.01 3.71
C GLN A 338 4.84 1.55 3.24
N ILE A 339 5.08 1.32 1.93
CA ILE A 339 5.35 -0.03 1.40
C ILE A 339 6.65 -0.56 2.01
N ASP A 340 7.74 0.22 2.01
CA ASP A 340 9.01 -0.19 2.62
C ASP A 340 8.84 -0.58 4.10
N ALA A 341 8.11 0.24 4.86
CA ALA A 341 7.84 -0.01 6.27
C ALA A 341 7.00 -1.30 6.47
N LEU A 342 5.94 -1.47 5.67
CA LEU A 342 5.09 -2.66 5.72
C LEU A 342 5.89 -3.91 5.40
N LEU A 343 6.68 -3.91 4.32
CA LEU A 343 7.50 -5.07 3.94
C LEU A 343 8.53 -5.41 5.03
N LYS A 344 9.19 -4.41 5.60
CA LYS A 344 10.12 -4.63 6.70
C LYS A 344 9.44 -5.29 7.91
N ASP A 345 8.23 -4.86 8.26
CA ASP A 345 7.45 -5.42 9.35
C ASP A 345 7.04 -6.88 9.08
N ILE A 346 6.44 -7.16 7.92
CA ILE A 346 5.99 -8.52 7.59
C ILE A 346 7.13 -9.52 7.42
N TYR A 347 8.29 -9.08 6.90
CA TYR A 347 9.47 -9.94 6.75
C TYR A 347 10.23 -10.17 8.07
N ALA A 348 10.00 -9.32 9.08
CA ALA A 348 10.48 -9.55 10.44
C ALA A 348 9.60 -10.51 11.26
N THR A 349 8.48 -10.96 10.71
CA THR A 349 7.52 -11.85 11.41
C THR A 349 8.18 -13.19 11.75
N PRO A 350 8.10 -13.65 13.02
CA PRO A 350 8.66 -14.91 13.42
C PRO A 350 8.12 -16.10 12.61
N PRO A 351 8.96 -17.12 12.29
CA PRO A 351 8.54 -18.27 11.47
C PRO A 351 7.31 -19.01 12.01
N ALA A 352 7.13 -19.06 13.35
CA ALA A 352 5.96 -19.67 13.96
C ALA A 352 4.65 -18.94 13.62
N LEU A 353 4.69 -17.60 13.49
CA LEU A 353 3.51 -16.83 13.05
C LEU A 353 3.30 -16.94 11.54
N VAL A 354 4.37 -17.00 10.75
CA VAL A 354 4.28 -17.28 9.30
C VAL A 354 3.59 -18.63 9.06
N ALA A 355 3.90 -19.67 9.86
CA ALA A 355 3.23 -20.96 9.78
C ALA A 355 1.73 -20.85 10.06
N GLN A 356 1.30 -19.99 11.00
CA GLN A 356 -0.12 -19.73 11.26
C GLN A 356 -0.79 -19.01 10.10
N VAL A 357 -0.11 -18.04 9.46
CA VAL A 357 -0.61 -17.39 8.23
C VAL A 357 -0.84 -18.43 7.13
N LYS A 358 0.16 -19.30 6.88
CA LYS A 358 0.03 -20.39 5.90
C LYS A 358 -1.15 -21.31 6.20
N ALA A 359 -1.33 -21.70 7.47
CA ALA A 359 -2.45 -22.50 7.90
C ALA A 359 -3.80 -21.80 7.69
N ALA A 360 -3.89 -20.50 8.03
CA ALA A 360 -5.11 -19.72 7.82
C ALA A 360 -5.46 -19.55 6.33
N MET A 361 -4.44 -19.46 5.45
CA MET A 361 -4.64 -19.39 3.99
C MET A 361 -4.98 -20.75 3.37
N ALA A 362 -4.52 -21.85 3.96
CA ALA A 362 -4.73 -23.21 3.44
C ALA A 362 -6.00 -23.89 4.00
N ALA A 363 -6.60 -23.37 5.07
CA ALA A 363 -7.80 -23.95 5.68
C ALA A 363 -8.96 -23.97 4.67
N HIS A 364 -9.52 -25.13 4.45
CA HIS A 364 -10.53 -25.46 3.42
C HIS A 364 -11.95 -25.17 3.89
#